data_1ffb78d7d4b1aba6f5dcfce2dfcb47c8
#
_entry.id   1ffb78d7d4b1aba6f5dcfce2dfcb47c8
#
_cell.length_a   1.000
_cell.length_b   1.000
_cell.length_c   1.000
_cell.angle_alpha   90.00
_cell.angle_beta   90.00
_cell.angle_gamma   90.00
#
_symmetry.space_group_name_H-M   'P 1'
#
loop_
_entity.id
_entity.type
_entity.pdbx_description
1 polymer ?
#
loop_
_entity_poly.entity_id
_entity_poly.type
_entity_poly.pdbx_seq_one_letter_code
_entity_poly.pdbx_strand_id
1 'polypeptide(L)'
;MQHLLSFVFLNLAGLCFSAAPPPTSAPIFSKPFVVIWNAPIYRCNQLQVPLDLDVFHAITTPQRVPNQVLTLMYYNRLGIFPYTDLYNFTQYNGGIPQKGNLNASLQKAQKEFDYYIPSSVPGLAVLDWEEWFPLFDRNADLREIYKALSINYTLQENPFLSSKEATLRAREDFEKAARRFMEETLKLGLSQRPNFLWGFYLFPDCYNYDFLNPNYTGKCPKSANVLNDKLQWLWERSTAFFPSAYMPVSVSKTQKAALFVRHKVLEAMRVAHLSQRPYSAPIYLYLQLLLRDQNGLYKDEVDLIRSIGESAALGAAGCVLWGSSYYFNDKESCKSLSAYLSNTLNKYVVNVTTAAELCSDLLCQGKGRCVRKNYDSDDYLHLNITNFKIQKIDGMFKVFGKPSITDLRAWAYTFTCQCYEDSKCRAQFGNI
;
A
#
# COMPACT_ATOMS: atom_id res chain seq x y z
N MET A 1 44.50 52.23 18.23
CA MET A 1 43.41 51.65 19.06
C MET A 1 42.52 50.84 18.16
N GLN A 2 42.81 49.53 18.08
CA GLN A 2 42.04 48.56 17.29
C GLN A 2 41.03 47.91 18.22
N HIS A 3 39.74 48.03 17.91
CA HIS A 3 38.70 47.28 18.58
C HIS A 3 38.48 45.94 17.87
N LEU A 4 38.89 44.84 18.52
CA LEU A 4 38.51 43.49 18.18
C LEU A 4 37.04 43.29 18.59
N LEU A 5 36.16 43.03 17.61
CA LEU A 5 34.83 42.50 17.83
C LEU A 5 34.88 40.98 17.74
N SER A 6 34.78 40.32 18.90
CA SER A 6 34.62 38.88 19.01
C SER A 6 33.16 38.50 18.65
N PHE A 7 32.97 37.84 17.53
CA PHE A 7 31.69 37.17 17.19
C PHE A 7 31.62 35.84 17.94
N VAL A 8 30.75 35.78 18.94
CA VAL A 8 30.35 34.53 19.59
C VAL A 8 29.31 33.86 18.69
N PHE A 9 29.72 32.79 18.02
CA PHE A 9 28.79 31.89 17.35
C PHE A 9 28.04 31.05 18.42
N LEU A 10 26.82 31.44 18.77
CA LEU A 10 25.88 30.57 19.46
C LEU A 10 25.45 29.46 18.49
N ASN A 11 25.99 28.26 18.71
CA ASN A 11 25.44 27.04 18.14
C ASN A 11 24.06 26.78 18.77
N LEU A 12 23.00 27.28 18.16
CA LEU A 12 21.63 26.82 18.38
C LEU A 12 21.54 25.42 17.76
N ALA A 13 21.85 24.40 18.56
CA ALA A 13 21.39 23.04 18.25
C ALA A 13 19.87 23.09 18.24
N GLY A 14 19.31 23.25 17.04
CA GLY A 14 17.88 23.18 16.82
C GLY A 14 17.38 21.81 17.25
N LEU A 15 16.70 21.75 18.40
CA LEU A 15 15.81 20.65 18.73
C LEU A 15 14.74 20.62 17.63
N CYS A 16 14.96 19.77 16.62
CA CYS A 16 13.91 19.36 15.69
C CYS A 16 12.84 18.65 16.51
N PHE A 17 11.91 19.39 17.08
CA PHE A 17 10.62 18.83 17.43
C PHE A 17 10.00 18.37 16.10
N SER A 18 10.02 17.08 15.85
CA SER A 18 9.24 16.50 14.77
C SER A 18 7.79 16.95 14.97
N ALA A 19 7.30 17.78 14.06
CA ALA A 19 5.89 18.19 14.08
C ALA A 19 5.05 16.91 14.12
N ALA A 20 3.96 16.92 14.93
CA ALA A 20 3.07 15.78 14.98
C ALA A 20 2.61 15.44 13.56
N PRO A 21 2.54 14.14 13.19
CA PRO A 21 2.09 13.76 11.87
C PRO A 21 0.67 14.29 11.63
N PRO A 22 0.36 14.77 10.40
CA PRO A 22 -0.97 15.30 10.11
C PRO A 22 -2.05 14.23 10.32
N PRO A 23 -3.29 14.65 10.64
CA PRO A 23 -4.39 13.73 10.88
C PRO A 23 -4.64 12.80 9.70
N THR A 24 -5.16 11.62 9.97
CA THR A 24 -5.60 10.65 8.95
C THR A 24 -7.09 10.41 9.06
N SER A 25 -7.73 9.88 8.01
CA SER A 25 -9.15 9.50 8.09
C SER A 25 -9.40 8.50 9.21
N ALA A 26 -10.64 8.47 9.71
CA ALA A 26 -11.07 7.47 10.67
C ALA A 26 -10.89 6.05 10.11
N PRO A 27 -10.52 5.06 10.94
CA PRO A 27 -10.32 3.70 10.47
C PRO A 27 -11.65 3.05 10.09
N ILE A 28 -11.83 2.68 8.82
CA ILE A 28 -13.07 2.07 8.32
C ILE A 28 -13.40 0.72 8.97
N PHE A 29 -12.42 0.06 9.54
CA PHE A 29 -12.55 -1.22 10.25
C PHE A 29 -12.50 -1.09 11.78
N SER A 30 -12.62 0.12 12.31
CA SER A 30 -12.56 0.41 13.75
C SER A 30 -11.29 -0.09 14.46
N LYS A 31 -10.20 -0.32 13.72
CA LYS A 31 -8.91 -0.79 14.20
C LYS A 31 -7.78 0.12 13.69
N PRO A 32 -6.77 0.44 14.51
CA PRO A 32 -5.66 1.31 14.09
C PRO A 32 -4.79 0.69 13.00
N PHE A 33 -4.67 -0.63 12.99
CA PHE A 33 -3.93 -1.40 11.99
C PHE A 33 -4.60 -2.76 11.77
N VAL A 34 -4.81 -3.12 10.50
CA VAL A 34 -5.44 -4.39 10.11
C VAL A 34 -4.55 -5.18 9.18
N VAL A 35 -4.65 -6.52 9.23
CA VAL A 35 -4.07 -7.40 8.22
C VAL A 35 -5.23 -8.13 7.53
N ILE A 36 -5.32 -7.97 6.22
CA ILE A 36 -6.39 -8.51 5.39
C ILE A 36 -5.83 -9.66 4.56
N TRP A 37 -6.51 -10.79 4.60
CA TRP A 37 -6.22 -11.92 3.73
C TRP A 37 -6.83 -11.67 2.35
N ASN A 38 -6.02 -11.74 1.29
CA ASN A 38 -6.47 -11.60 -0.10
C ASN A 38 -5.77 -12.63 -1.00
N ALA A 39 -5.99 -13.91 -0.68
CA ALA A 39 -5.47 -15.02 -1.47
C ALA A 39 -6.51 -16.13 -1.61
N PRO A 40 -6.51 -16.88 -2.73
CA PRO A 40 -7.45 -17.96 -2.96
C PRO A 40 -7.28 -19.10 -1.95
N ILE A 41 -8.41 -19.54 -1.36
CA ILE A 41 -8.44 -20.68 -0.43
C ILE A 41 -9.25 -21.87 -0.98
N TYR A 42 -9.97 -21.65 -2.07
CA TYR A 42 -10.92 -22.61 -2.61
C TYR A 42 -10.30 -23.98 -2.87
N ARG A 43 -9.08 -24.01 -3.45
CA ARG A 43 -8.40 -25.27 -3.76
C ARG A 43 -7.99 -26.04 -2.50
N CYS A 44 -7.51 -25.36 -1.48
CA CYS A 44 -7.17 -26.00 -0.21
C CYS A 44 -8.40 -26.57 0.49
N ASN A 45 -9.53 -25.87 0.42
CA ASN A 45 -10.82 -26.36 0.93
C ASN A 45 -11.29 -27.61 0.19
N GLN A 46 -11.19 -27.65 -1.16
CA GLN A 46 -11.50 -28.84 -1.96
C GLN A 46 -10.58 -30.03 -1.60
N LEU A 47 -9.32 -29.78 -1.30
CA LEU A 47 -8.34 -30.80 -0.91
C LEU A 47 -8.44 -31.18 0.57
N GLN A 48 -9.43 -30.63 1.28
CA GLN A 48 -9.68 -30.87 2.72
C GLN A 48 -8.46 -30.54 3.61
N VAL A 49 -7.73 -29.49 3.24
CA VAL A 49 -6.65 -28.94 4.06
C VAL A 49 -7.16 -27.68 4.75
N PRO A 50 -7.41 -27.70 6.07
CA PRO A 50 -7.91 -26.55 6.79
C PRO A 50 -6.87 -25.44 6.86
N LEU A 51 -7.28 -24.21 6.65
CA LEU A 51 -6.46 -23.01 6.82
C LEU A 51 -7.04 -22.21 7.99
N ASP A 52 -6.21 -21.92 8.97
CA ASP A 52 -6.58 -21.07 10.11
C ASP A 52 -6.41 -19.60 9.70
N LEU A 53 -7.52 -18.93 9.42
CA LEU A 53 -7.57 -17.54 8.94
C LEU A 53 -8.25 -16.58 9.93
N ASP A 54 -8.61 -17.03 11.13
CA ASP A 54 -9.40 -16.27 12.11
C ASP A 54 -8.68 -15.02 12.67
N VAL A 55 -7.37 -14.96 12.54
CA VAL A 55 -6.56 -13.82 12.99
C VAL A 55 -6.63 -12.61 12.04
N PHE A 56 -7.06 -12.83 10.80
CA PHE A 56 -7.15 -11.77 9.80
C PHE A 56 -8.45 -10.99 10.00
N HIS A 57 -8.35 -9.68 9.88
CA HIS A 57 -9.51 -8.80 10.04
C HIS A 57 -10.61 -9.08 9.01
N ALA A 58 -10.21 -9.43 7.79
CA ALA A 58 -11.10 -9.87 6.72
C ALA A 58 -10.44 -10.96 5.88
N ILE A 59 -11.26 -11.89 5.42
CA ILE A 59 -10.87 -12.97 4.50
C ILE A 59 -11.50 -12.68 3.16
N THR A 60 -10.68 -12.39 2.17
CA THR A 60 -11.09 -12.03 0.81
C THR A 60 -10.28 -12.82 -0.22
N THR A 61 -10.67 -12.75 -1.47
CA THR A 61 -9.96 -13.41 -2.57
C THR A 61 -9.83 -12.45 -3.77
N PRO A 62 -8.71 -12.48 -4.50
CA PRO A 62 -8.56 -11.74 -5.74
C PRO A 62 -9.38 -12.31 -6.90
N GLN A 63 -10.05 -13.44 -6.70
CA GLN A 63 -10.92 -14.08 -7.70
C GLN A 63 -12.22 -13.30 -7.91
N ARG A 64 -13.01 -13.70 -8.93
CA ARG A 64 -14.28 -13.05 -9.29
C ARG A 64 -15.41 -13.45 -8.33
N VAL A 65 -15.26 -13.10 -7.07
CA VAL A 65 -16.27 -13.32 -6.02
C VAL A 65 -16.89 -11.98 -5.65
N PRO A 66 -18.21 -11.82 -5.73
CA PRO A 66 -18.89 -10.59 -5.34
C PRO A 66 -18.98 -10.42 -3.82
N ASN A 67 -19.37 -9.21 -3.39
CA ASN A 67 -19.70 -8.86 -2.01
C ASN A 67 -18.56 -9.02 -1.00
N GLN A 68 -17.33 -8.65 -1.40
CA GLN A 68 -16.17 -8.67 -0.51
C GLN A 68 -15.87 -7.27 0.05
N VAL A 69 -15.48 -7.19 1.32
CA VAL A 69 -15.06 -5.93 1.98
C VAL A 69 -13.73 -5.38 1.43
N LEU A 70 -12.92 -6.20 0.78
CA LEU A 70 -11.85 -5.79 -0.10
C LEU A 70 -12.10 -6.41 -1.47
N THR A 71 -12.38 -5.56 -2.45
CA THR A 71 -12.64 -5.97 -3.83
C THR A 71 -11.51 -5.50 -4.72
N LEU A 72 -10.79 -6.45 -5.32
CA LEU A 72 -9.72 -6.18 -6.28
C LEU A 72 -10.30 -6.25 -7.70
N MET A 73 -10.36 -5.09 -8.37
CA MET A 73 -10.92 -4.92 -9.71
C MET A 73 -9.81 -4.98 -10.74
N TYR A 74 -9.56 -6.16 -11.31
CA TYR A 74 -8.57 -6.36 -12.38
C TYR A 74 -8.99 -5.73 -13.71
N TYR A 75 -8.04 -5.61 -14.64
CA TYR A 75 -8.19 -5.04 -15.99
C TYR A 75 -9.46 -5.51 -16.73
N ASN A 76 -9.97 -6.70 -16.43
CA ASN A 76 -11.14 -7.31 -17.09
C ASN A 76 -12.45 -7.11 -16.35
N ARG A 77 -12.48 -6.30 -15.28
CA ARG A 77 -13.66 -5.97 -14.46
C ARG A 77 -13.63 -4.56 -13.85
N LEU A 78 -12.98 -3.63 -14.53
CA LEU A 78 -12.96 -2.19 -14.19
C LEU A 78 -13.39 -1.31 -15.39
N GLY A 79 -14.23 -1.85 -16.25
CA GLY A 79 -14.65 -1.23 -17.51
C GLY A 79 -13.98 -1.86 -18.73
N ILE A 80 -13.74 -1.05 -19.77
CA ILE A 80 -13.05 -1.44 -21.00
C ILE A 80 -11.92 -0.46 -21.32
N PHE A 81 -10.90 -0.47 -20.47
CA PHE A 81 -9.72 0.32 -20.72
C PHE A 81 -8.98 -0.18 -21.97
N PRO A 82 -8.44 0.74 -22.80
CA PRO A 82 -7.67 0.38 -23.97
C PRO A 82 -6.29 -0.12 -23.57
N TYR A 83 -5.85 -1.24 -24.15
CA TYR A 83 -4.50 -1.76 -23.94
C TYR A 83 -4.00 -2.56 -25.11
N THR A 84 -2.69 -2.73 -25.18
CA THR A 84 -1.99 -3.60 -26.12
C THR A 84 -1.31 -4.71 -25.33
N ASP A 85 -1.62 -5.95 -25.67
CA ASP A 85 -0.95 -7.12 -25.08
C ASP A 85 0.56 -7.03 -25.35
N LEU A 86 1.36 -7.10 -24.28
CA LEU A 86 2.81 -6.87 -24.38
C LEU A 86 3.59 -8.04 -24.98
N TYR A 87 2.96 -9.20 -25.18
CA TYR A 87 3.59 -10.40 -25.71
C TYR A 87 3.26 -10.64 -27.19
N ASN A 88 1.98 -10.47 -27.55
CA ASN A 88 1.52 -10.73 -28.92
C ASN A 88 1.11 -9.47 -29.69
N PHE A 89 1.21 -8.29 -29.05
CA PHE A 89 0.90 -6.96 -29.61
C PHE A 89 -0.54 -6.79 -30.10
N THR A 90 -1.45 -7.64 -29.67
CA THR A 90 -2.88 -7.50 -29.97
C THR A 90 -3.44 -6.27 -29.26
N GLN A 91 -4.11 -5.40 -30.01
CA GLN A 91 -4.74 -4.20 -29.48
C GLN A 91 -6.18 -4.48 -29.05
N TYR A 92 -6.49 -4.14 -27.80
CA TYR A 92 -7.82 -4.25 -27.23
C TYR A 92 -8.39 -2.84 -26.96
N ASN A 93 -9.67 -2.64 -27.26
CA ASN A 93 -10.40 -1.39 -26.99
C ASN A 93 -9.71 -0.12 -27.56
N GLY A 94 -8.97 -0.25 -28.64
CA GLY A 94 -8.20 0.83 -29.28
C GLY A 94 -6.70 0.79 -29.04
N GLY A 95 -6.19 -0.07 -28.15
CA GLY A 95 -4.77 -0.34 -27.92
C GLY A 95 -4.03 0.70 -27.08
N ILE A 96 -4.39 1.97 -27.21
CA ILE A 96 -3.79 3.10 -26.48
C ILE A 96 -4.89 4.01 -25.89
N PRO A 97 -4.61 4.75 -24.79
CA PRO A 97 -5.61 5.58 -24.13
C PRO A 97 -6.36 6.55 -25.02
N GLN A 98 -5.68 7.17 -25.99
CA GLN A 98 -6.26 8.17 -26.90
C GLN A 98 -7.36 7.60 -27.80
N LYS A 99 -7.32 6.29 -28.09
CA LYS A 99 -8.30 5.59 -28.95
C LYS A 99 -9.41 4.92 -28.19
N GLY A 100 -9.38 4.95 -26.86
CA GLY A 100 -10.36 4.30 -26.02
C GLY A 100 -11.71 5.02 -25.96
N ASN A 101 -12.79 4.27 -25.81
CA ASN A 101 -14.13 4.82 -25.57
C ASN A 101 -14.42 4.90 -24.07
N LEU A 102 -14.14 6.06 -23.47
CA LEU A 102 -14.33 6.29 -22.04
C LEU A 102 -15.80 6.11 -21.60
N ASN A 103 -16.77 6.59 -22.38
CA ASN A 103 -18.18 6.49 -22.00
C ASN A 103 -18.62 5.02 -21.92
N ALA A 104 -18.28 4.21 -22.90
CA ALA A 104 -18.57 2.78 -22.88
C ALA A 104 -17.84 2.07 -21.72
N SER A 105 -16.62 2.50 -21.41
CA SER A 105 -15.87 1.98 -20.26
C SER A 105 -16.56 2.26 -18.94
N LEU A 106 -17.01 3.50 -18.73
CA LEU A 106 -17.72 3.88 -17.50
C LEU A 106 -19.07 3.16 -17.36
N GLN A 107 -19.83 2.99 -18.45
CA GLN A 107 -21.08 2.22 -18.43
C GLN A 107 -20.87 0.75 -18.03
N LYS A 108 -19.75 0.14 -18.48
CA LYS A 108 -19.40 -1.22 -18.08
C LYS A 108 -18.90 -1.25 -16.63
N ALA A 109 -18.00 -0.34 -16.25
CA ALA A 109 -17.50 -0.24 -14.89
C ALA A 109 -18.62 -0.06 -13.86
N GLN A 110 -19.65 0.73 -14.18
CA GLN A 110 -20.82 0.93 -13.34
C GLN A 110 -21.49 -0.39 -12.98
N LYS A 111 -21.75 -1.24 -13.99
CA LYS A 111 -22.38 -2.55 -13.79
C LYS A 111 -21.49 -3.51 -13.00
N GLU A 112 -20.17 -3.45 -13.22
CA GLU A 112 -19.20 -4.28 -12.52
C GLU A 112 -19.06 -3.85 -11.05
N PHE A 113 -19.05 -2.56 -10.75
CA PHE A 113 -19.03 -2.06 -9.37
C PHE A 113 -20.31 -2.43 -8.62
N ASP A 114 -21.47 -2.35 -9.28
CA ASP A 114 -22.74 -2.78 -8.70
C ASP A 114 -22.77 -4.28 -8.38
N TYR A 115 -22.16 -5.10 -9.23
CA TYR A 115 -22.12 -6.55 -9.04
C TYR A 115 -21.09 -6.99 -7.99
N TYR A 116 -19.87 -6.42 -8.01
CA TYR A 116 -18.79 -6.93 -7.17
C TYR A 116 -18.72 -6.27 -5.79
N ILE A 117 -19.05 -4.99 -5.68
CA ILE A 117 -18.81 -4.19 -4.47
C ILE A 117 -20.09 -4.05 -3.66
N PRO A 118 -20.12 -4.51 -2.39
CA PRO A 118 -21.31 -4.37 -1.55
C PRO A 118 -21.67 -2.90 -1.30
N SER A 119 -22.97 -2.62 -1.14
CA SER A 119 -23.48 -1.26 -0.91
C SER A 119 -23.69 -0.93 0.56
N SER A 120 -23.79 -1.95 1.43
CA SER A 120 -24.27 -1.80 2.82
C SER A 120 -23.17 -1.77 3.87
N VAL A 121 -21.94 -2.07 3.51
CA VAL A 121 -20.78 -2.14 4.44
C VAL A 121 -19.64 -1.28 3.92
N PRO A 122 -18.77 -0.75 4.80
CA PRO A 122 -17.53 -0.09 4.38
C PRO A 122 -16.50 -1.11 3.90
N GLY A 123 -15.57 -0.68 3.05
CA GLY A 123 -14.53 -1.56 2.54
C GLY A 123 -13.47 -0.86 1.69
N LEU A 124 -12.70 -1.68 1.00
CA LEU A 124 -11.62 -1.25 0.11
C LEU A 124 -11.90 -1.68 -1.32
N ALA A 125 -11.92 -0.74 -2.24
CA ALA A 125 -12.03 -0.97 -3.69
C ALA A 125 -10.70 -0.63 -4.35
N VAL A 126 -10.01 -1.65 -4.82
CA VAL A 126 -8.67 -1.54 -5.38
C VAL A 126 -8.77 -1.75 -6.89
N LEU A 127 -8.45 -0.71 -7.66
CA LEU A 127 -8.43 -0.77 -9.11
C LEU A 127 -7.04 -1.27 -9.56
N ASP A 128 -6.98 -2.47 -10.11
CA ASP A 128 -5.73 -3.11 -10.54
C ASP A 128 -5.57 -2.97 -12.05
N TRP A 129 -4.90 -1.89 -12.43
CA TRP A 129 -4.54 -1.58 -13.80
C TRP A 129 -3.04 -1.47 -13.95
N GLU A 130 -2.43 -2.42 -14.66
CA GLU A 130 -0.98 -2.53 -14.82
C GLU A 130 -0.51 -2.50 -16.28
N GLU A 131 -1.41 -2.35 -17.26
CA GLU A 131 -1.04 -2.43 -18.68
C GLU A 131 -0.22 -1.21 -19.11
N TRP A 132 -0.61 -0.02 -18.71
CA TRP A 132 0.14 1.21 -18.91
C TRP A 132 0.07 2.11 -17.68
N PHE A 133 1.08 2.99 -17.53
CA PHE A 133 1.10 4.04 -16.52
C PHE A 133 0.61 5.37 -17.11
N PRO A 134 -0.07 6.23 -16.32
CA PRO A 134 -0.66 7.46 -16.86
C PRO A 134 0.35 8.52 -17.31
N LEU A 135 1.59 8.44 -16.84
CA LEU A 135 2.68 9.28 -17.33
C LEU A 135 3.43 8.58 -18.46
N PHE A 136 3.58 9.25 -19.59
CA PHE A 136 4.21 8.72 -20.78
C PHE A 136 5.60 8.16 -20.51
N ASP A 137 6.42 8.88 -19.72
CA ASP A 137 7.78 8.49 -19.38
C ASP A 137 7.86 7.23 -18.48
N ARG A 138 6.80 6.89 -17.75
CA ARG A 138 6.75 5.67 -16.91
C ARG A 138 6.59 4.39 -17.72
N ASN A 139 6.19 4.49 -18.97
CA ASN A 139 6.03 3.33 -19.84
C ASN A 139 7.39 2.96 -20.45
N ALA A 140 8.19 2.18 -19.71
CA ALA A 140 9.51 1.68 -20.09
C ALA A 140 9.47 0.19 -20.41
N ASP A 141 10.58 -0.36 -20.88
CA ASP A 141 10.74 -1.77 -21.24
C ASP A 141 9.65 -2.24 -22.23
N LEU A 142 8.98 -3.34 -21.98
CA LEU A 142 7.90 -3.83 -22.84
C LEU A 142 6.78 -2.80 -23.07
N ARG A 143 6.57 -1.87 -22.12
CA ARG A 143 5.55 -0.82 -22.23
C ARG A 143 5.95 0.33 -23.17
N GLU A 144 7.16 0.35 -23.71
CA GLU A 144 7.53 1.33 -24.73
C GLU A 144 6.66 1.26 -26.00
N ILE A 145 6.01 0.13 -26.23
CA ILE A 145 5.03 -0.03 -27.30
C ILE A 145 3.94 1.04 -27.26
N TYR A 146 3.51 1.47 -26.07
CA TYR A 146 2.50 2.53 -25.92
C TYR A 146 3.00 3.88 -26.42
N LYS A 147 4.30 4.18 -26.24
CA LYS A 147 4.92 5.40 -26.77
C LYS A 147 4.95 5.34 -28.29
N ALA A 148 5.43 4.23 -28.85
CA ALA A 148 5.54 4.04 -30.31
C ALA A 148 4.16 4.12 -30.99
N LEU A 149 3.17 3.42 -30.46
CA LEU A 149 1.80 3.45 -31.00
C LEU A 149 1.17 4.84 -30.89
N SER A 150 1.42 5.57 -29.82
CA SER A 150 0.90 6.93 -29.65
C SER A 150 1.53 7.91 -30.63
N ILE A 151 2.84 7.83 -30.87
CA ILE A 151 3.54 8.66 -31.85
C ILE A 151 3.02 8.35 -33.27
N ASN A 152 2.91 7.07 -33.61
CA ASN A 152 2.36 6.65 -34.90
C ASN A 152 0.93 7.16 -35.12
N TYR A 153 0.08 7.04 -34.09
CA TYR A 153 -1.28 7.55 -34.16
C TYR A 153 -1.30 9.09 -34.38
N THR A 154 -0.45 9.83 -33.68
CA THR A 154 -0.33 11.27 -33.86
C THR A 154 0.12 11.66 -35.27
N LEU A 155 1.06 10.92 -35.88
CA LEU A 155 1.51 11.15 -37.23
C LEU A 155 0.45 10.78 -38.27
N GLN A 156 -0.36 9.76 -38.04
CA GLN A 156 -1.50 9.42 -38.88
C GLN A 156 -2.57 10.54 -38.92
N GLU A 157 -2.86 11.12 -37.77
CA GLU A 157 -3.81 12.24 -37.66
C GLU A 157 -3.23 13.57 -38.17
N ASN A 158 -1.91 13.75 -38.10
CA ASN A 158 -1.19 14.98 -38.49
C ASN A 158 0.13 14.66 -39.24
N PRO A 159 0.07 14.30 -40.52
CA PRO A 159 1.24 13.82 -41.26
C PRO A 159 2.36 14.86 -41.49
N PHE A 160 2.08 16.12 -41.23
CA PHE A 160 3.04 17.23 -41.47
C PHE A 160 3.89 17.57 -40.24
N LEU A 161 3.66 16.91 -39.10
CA LEU A 161 4.45 17.13 -37.90
C LEU A 161 5.85 16.55 -38.05
N SER A 162 6.86 17.27 -37.58
CA SER A 162 8.18 16.69 -37.37
C SER A 162 8.13 15.60 -36.31
N SER A 163 9.09 14.68 -36.30
CA SER A 163 9.19 13.60 -35.29
C SER A 163 9.20 14.14 -33.86
N LYS A 164 9.85 15.29 -33.62
CA LYS A 164 9.87 15.93 -32.29
C LYS A 164 8.49 16.45 -31.88
N GLU A 165 7.80 17.14 -32.78
CA GLU A 165 6.45 17.68 -32.52
C GLU A 165 5.45 16.55 -32.32
N ALA A 166 5.52 15.50 -33.15
CA ALA A 166 4.67 14.32 -33.00
C ALA A 166 4.88 13.62 -31.64
N THR A 167 6.13 13.51 -31.19
CA THR A 167 6.44 12.91 -29.88
C THR A 167 5.88 13.77 -28.72
N LEU A 168 6.02 15.08 -28.79
CA LEU A 168 5.47 15.97 -27.77
C LEU A 168 3.93 15.92 -27.73
N ARG A 169 3.29 15.97 -28.89
CA ARG A 169 1.84 15.87 -29.00
C ARG A 169 1.31 14.52 -28.53
N ALA A 170 1.96 13.42 -28.93
CA ALA A 170 1.61 12.09 -28.51
C ALA A 170 1.67 11.93 -26.99
N ARG A 171 2.70 12.52 -26.34
CA ARG A 171 2.82 12.56 -24.87
C ARG A 171 1.63 13.25 -24.23
N GLU A 172 1.33 14.46 -24.67
CA GLU A 172 0.22 15.26 -24.11
C GLU A 172 -1.13 14.54 -24.24
N ASP A 173 -1.41 14.02 -25.44
CA ASP A 173 -2.67 13.34 -25.73
C ASP A 173 -2.78 12.00 -24.97
N PHE A 174 -1.67 11.27 -24.84
CA PHE A 174 -1.61 10.04 -24.04
C PHE A 174 -1.90 10.32 -22.57
N GLU A 175 -1.14 11.25 -21.94
CA GLU A 175 -1.26 11.54 -20.53
C GLU A 175 -2.65 12.11 -20.19
N LYS A 176 -3.22 12.95 -21.06
CA LYS A 176 -4.58 13.47 -20.94
C LYS A 176 -5.63 12.36 -21.00
N ALA A 177 -5.52 11.45 -21.95
CA ALA A 177 -6.47 10.36 -22.11
C ALA A 177 -6.34 9.33 -20.97
N ALA A 178 -5.12 8.94 -20.59
CA ALA A 178 -4.84 8.02 -19.50
C ALA A 178 -5.37 8.57 -18.16
N ARG A 179 -5.12 9.85 -17.87
CA ARG A 179 -5.68 10.54 -16.72
C ARG A 179 -7.21 10.46 -16.71
N ARG A 180 -7.87 10.74 -17.82
CA ARG A 180 -9.33 10.70 -17.90
C ARG A 180 -9.90 9.31 -17.58
N PHE A 181 -9.29 8.24 -18.10
CA PHE A 181 -9.71 6.87 -17.79
C PHE A 181 -9.61 6.59 -16.29
N MET A 182 -8.47 6.88 -15.68
CA MET A 182 -8.27 6.61 -14.26
C MET A 182 -9.12 7.53 -13.35
N GLU A 183 -9.13 8.83 -13.62
CA GLU A 183 -9.82 9.81 -12.79
C GLU A 183 -11.36 9.65 -12.84
N GLU A 184 -11.95 9.45 -14.03
CA GLU A 184 -13.40 9.28 -14.15
C GLU A 184 -13.87 7.92 -13.59
N THR A 185 -13.05 6.88 -13.67
CA THR A 185 -13.35 5.58 -13.03
C THR A 185 -13.35 5.69 -11.50
N LEU A 186 -12.39 6.43 -10.91
CA LEU A 186 -12.41 6.73 -9.47
C LEU A 186 -13.64 7.55 -9.07
N LYS A 187 -13.99 8.60 -9.82
CA LYS A 187 -15.19 9.40 -9.56
C LYS A 187 -16.46 8.56 -9.58
N LEU A 188 -16.58 7.68 -10.57
CA LEU A 188 -17.71 6.75 -10.67
C LEU A 188 -17.78 5.86 -9.43
N GLY A 189 -16.66 5.23 -9.05
CA GLY A 189 -16.61 4.38 -7.87
C GLY A 189 -17.00 5.10 -6.59
N LEU A 190 -16.42 6.27 -6.34
CA LEU A 190 -16.75 7.12 -5.19
C LEU A 190 -18.23 7.52 -5.13
N SER A 191 -18.85 7.79 -6.29
CA SER A 191 -20.28 8.14 -6.35
C SER A 191 -21.20 6.94 -6.07
N GLN A 192 -20.82 5.74 -6.53
CA GLN A 192 -21.65 4.52 -6.37
C GLN A 192 -21.46 3.85 -5.01
N ARG A 193 -20.27 3.90 -4.45
CA ARG A 193 -19.87 3.25 -3.17
C ARG A 193 -19.09 4.24 -2.30
N PRO A 194 -19.76 5.29 -1.79
CA PRO A 194 -19.10 6.34 -0.99
C PRO A 194 -18.53 5.83 0.35
N ASN A 195 -19.02 4.70 0.85
CA ASN A 195 -18.51 4.04 2.07
C ASN A 195 -17.25 3.21 1.83
N PHE A 196 -16.84 3.02 0.55
CA PHE A 196 -15.60 2.35 0.21
C PHE A 196 -14.46 3.35 0.05
N LEU A 197 -13.27 2.94 0.45
CA LEU A 197 -12.05 3.66 0.12
C LEU A 197 -11.49 3.14 -1.21
N TRP A 198 -11.19 4.09 -2.11
CA TRP A 198 -10.84 3.83 -3.49
C TRP A 198 -9.42 4.27 -3.81
N GLY A 199 -8.71 3.48 -4.60
CA GLY A 199 -7.40 3.82 -5.15
C GLY A 199 -6.94 2.79 -6.16
N PHE A 200 -5.83 3.10 -6.82
CA PHE A 200 -5.18 2.17 -7.74
C PHE A 200 -4.11 1.35 -7.02
N TYR A 201 -4.05 0.07 -7.35
CA TYR A 201 -2.93 -0.80 -6.98
C TYR A 201 -1.62 -0.27 -7.57
N LEU A 202 -0.50 -0.47 -6.89
CA LEU A 202 0.85 0.04 -7.17
C LEU A 202 1.07 1.54 -6.93
N PHE A 203 0.05 2.34 -6.70
CA PHE A 203 0.20 3.79 -6.56
C PHE A 203 0.15 4.26 -5.10
N PRO A 204 1.15 5.08 -4.67
CA PRO A 204 2.38 5.48 -5.38
C PRO A 204 3.43 4.36 -5.36
N ASP A 205 4.35 4.36 -6.34
CA ASP A 205 5.54 3.53 -6.28
C ASP A 205 6.81 4.36 -6.03
N CYS A 206 7.70 3.82 -5.20
CA CYS A 206 8.99 4.40 -4.82
C CYS A 206 10.11 4.05 -5.81
N TYR A 207 9.96 2.98 -6.60
CA TYR A 207 10.99 2.48 -7.54
C TYR A 207 12.36 2.24 -6.92
N ASN A 208 12.41 1.82 -5.65
CA ASN A 208 13.63 1.63 -4.87
C ASN A 208 14.18 0.19 -4.95
N TYR A 209 14.39 -0.30 -6.17
CA TYR A 209 14.77 -1.69 -6.45
C TYR A 209 16.27 -1.93 -6.64
N ASP A 210 17.13 -0.95 -6.32
CA ASP A 210 18.59 -1.05 -6.49
C ASP A 210 19.24 -1.89 -5.36
N PHE A 211 18.77 -3.12 -5.20
CA PHE A 211 19.17 -4.01 -4.11
C PHE A 211 20.62 -4.46 -4.16
N LEU A 212 21.24 -4.43 -5.37
CA LEU A 212 22.63 -4.85 -5.56
C LEU A 212 23.62 -3.80 -5.07
N ASN A 213 23.17 -2.57 -4.88
CA ASN A 213 24.00 -1.50 -4.35
C ASN A 213 24.44 -1.82 -2.91
N PRO A 214 25.75 -1.88 -2.62
CA PRO A 214 26.22 -2.09 -1.24
C PRO A 214 25.75 -1.01 -0.28
N ASN A 215 25.56 0.22 -0.78
CA ASN A 215 25.11 1.38 -0.01
C ASN A 215 23.59 1.62 -0.16
N TYR A 216 22.82 0.57 -0.36
CA TYR A 216 21.37 0.65 -0.51
C TYR A 216 20.72 1.31 0.71
N THR A 217 20.04 2.43 0.48
CA THR A 217 19.37 3.20 1.53
C THR A 217 17.86 2.98 1.58
N GLY A 218 17.29 2.30 0.59
CA GLY A 218 15.85 2.17 0.41
C GLY A 218 15.15 3.42 -0.12
N LYS A 219 15.80 4.58 -0.12
CA LYS A 219 15.19 5.86 -0.54
C LYS A 219 14.72 5.81 -2.00
N CYS A 220 13.60 6.47 -2.25
CA CYS A 220 13.09 6.61 -3.61
C CYS A 220 14.08 7.46 -4.45
N PRO A 221 14.36 7.07 -5.69
CA PRO A 221 15.08 7.95 -6.63
C PRO A 221 14.36 9.29 -6.77
N LYS A 222 15.12 10.39 -6.89
CA LYS A 222 14.53 11.73 -7.08
C LYS A 222 13.58 11.80 -8.27
N SER A 223 13.90 11.09 -9.35
CA SER A 223 13.03 10.98 -10.53
C SER A 223 11.67 10.35 -10.19
N ALA A 224 11.63 9.36 -9.29
CA ALA A 224 10.39 8.75 -8.83
C ALA A 224 9.51 9.76 -8.08
N ASN A 225 10.10 10.53 -7.16
CA ASN A 225 9.37 11.57 -6.43
C ASN A 225 8.81 12.64 -7.39
N VAL A 226 9.61 13.15 -8.33
CA VAL A 226 9.16 14.14 -9.33
C VAL A 226 8.01 13.61 -10.19
N LEU A 227 8.07 12.34 -10.60
CA LEU A 227 6.98 11.74 -11.38
C LEU A 227 5.74 11.47 -10.52
N ASN A 228 5.89 11.11 -9.25
CA ASN A 228 4.76 11.00 -8.33
C ASN A 228 4.10 12.37 -8.09
N ASP A 229 4.89 13.46 -8.01
CA ASP A 229 4.34 14.82 -7.85
C ASP A 229 3.46 15.24 -9.03
N LYS A 230 3.78 14.80 -10.25
CA LYS A 230 2.92 15.03 -11.45
C LYS A 230 1.57 14.30 -11.37
N LEU A 231 1.42 13.34 -10.47
CA LEU A 231 0.18 12.58 -10.25
C LEU A 231 -0.68 13.14 -9.11
N GLN A 232 -0.50 14.41 -8.72
CA GLN A 232 -1.28 15.04 -7.66
C GLN A 232 -2.79 14.86 -7.86
N TRP A 233 -3.29 14.97 -9.10
CA TRP A 233 -4.69 14.73 -9.44
C TRP A 233 -5.18 13.33 -9.02
N LEU A 234 -4.29 12.29 -9.08
CA LEU A 234 -4.60 10.93 -8.66
C LEU A 234 -4.65 10.84 -7.13
N TRP A 235 -3.72 11.51 -6.45
CA TRP A 235 -3.69 11.57 -4.98
C TRP A 235 -4.91 12.28 -4.41
N GLU A 236 -5.36 13.33 -5.07
CA GLU A 236 -6.58 14.08 -4.69
C GLU A 236 -7.87 13.28 -4.92
N ARG A 237 -7.89 12.32 -5.83
CA ARG A 237 -9.07 11.48 -6.11
C ARG A 237 -9.07 10.17 -5.34
N SER A 238 -7.92 9.62 -5.00
CA SER A 238 -7.82 8.37 -4.25
C SER A 238 -8.15 8.60 -2.77
N THR A 239 -9.05 7.80 -2.20
CA THR A 239 -9.41 7.87 -0.78
C THR A 239 -8.63 6.87 0.08
N ALA A 240 -7.87 5.98 -0.53
CA ALA A 240 -6.81 5.18 0.09
C ALA A 240 -5.68 4.94 -0.92
N PHE A 241 -4.48 4.60 -0.43
CA PHE A 241 -3.34 4.24 -1.26
C PHE A 241 -2.96 2.77 -1.07
N PHE A 242 -2.62 2.12 -2.18
CA PHE A 242 -2.31 0.69 -2.23
C PHE A 242 -0.93 0.43 -2.85
N PRO A 243 0.16 0.97 -2.27
CA PRO A 243 1.50 0.66 -2.71
C PRO A 243 1.79 -0.82 -2.52
N SER A 244 2.80 -1.33 -3.25
CA SER A 244 3.20 -2.73 -3.21
C SER A 244 4.66 -2.86 -2.77
N ALA A 245 4.93 -3.82 -1.86
CA ALA A 245 6.26 -4.16 -1.39
C ALA A 245 6.48 -5.68 -1.43
N TYR A 246 6.45 -6.24 -2.63
CA TYR A 246 6.73 -7.66 -2.86
C TYR A 246 8.23 -7.91 -2.75
N MET A 247 8.62 -8.52 -1.64
CA MET A 247 10.01 -8.70 -1.23
C MET A 247 10.68 -9.81 -2.02
N PRO A 248 11.82 -9.55 -2.70
CA PRO A 248 12.62 -10.59 -3.34
C PRO A 248 13.53 -11.32 -2.33
N VAL A 249 13.99 -12.53 -2.69
CA VAL A 249 14.91 -13.32 -1.86
C VAL A 249 16.20 -12.56 -1.54
N SER A 250 16.69 -11.75 -2.48
CA SER A 250 17.96 -11.02 -2.34
C SER A 250 18.03 -10.05 -1.16
N VAL A 251 16.88 -9.62 -0.63
CA VAL A 251 16.82 -8.75 0.56
C VAL A 251 16.25 -9.44 1.79
N SER A 252 15.69 -10.64 1.65
CA SER A 252 15.16 -11.43 2.76
C SER A 252 16.18 -11.54 3.89
N LYS A 253 15.72 -11.42 5.13
CA LYS A 253 16.52 -11.48 6.38
C LYS A 253 17.61 -10.41 6.52
N THR A 254 17.66 -9.44 5.62
CA THR A 254 18.62 -8.33 5.67
C THR A 254 17.96 -7.01 6.05
N GLN A 255 18.75 -6.03 6.53
CA GLN A 255 18.25 -4.68 6.79
C GLN A 255 17.69 -4.00 5.55
N LYS A 256 18.13 -4.40 4.35
CA LYS A 256 17.59 -3.89 3.08
C LYS A 256 16.09 -4.15 2.93
N ALA A 257 15.56 -5.25 3.52
CA ALA A 257 14.12 -5.52 3.53
C ALA A 257 13.32 -4.45 4.28
N ALA A 258 13.77 -4.05 5.48
CA ALA A 258 13.14 -2.98 6.24
C ALA A 258 13.22 -1.64 5.48
N LEU A 259 14.40 -1.28 4.96
CA LEU A 259 14.60 -0.06 4.17
C LEU A 259 13.73 -0.03 2.92
N PHE A 260 13.57 -1.15 2.23
CA PHE A 260 12.70 -1.29 1.06
C PHE A 260 11.24 -0.96 1.41
N VAL A 261 10.70 -1.60 2.43
CA VAL A 261 9.31 -1.41 2.86
C VAL A 261 9.10 0.01 3.44
N ARG A 262 10.05 0.47 4.27
CA ARG A 262 10.03 1.79 4.90
C ARG A 262 9.79 2.90 3.89
N HIS A 263 10.60 2.95 2.86
CA HIS A 263 10.53 4.03 1.88
C HIS A 263 9.34 3.90 0.90
N LYS A 264 8.78 2.71 0.71
CA LYS A 264 7.48 2.54 0.04
C LYS A 264 6.35 3.20 0.83
N VAL A 265 6.30 2.95 2.14
CA VAL A 265 5.30 3.55 3.03
C VAL A 265 5.53 5.05 3.17
N LEU A 266 6.78 5.50 3.38
CA LEU A 266 7.10 6.93 3.50
C LEU A 266 6.77 7.73 2.25
N GLU A 267 6.98 7.18 1.05
CA GLU A 267 6.55 7.84 -0.20
C GLU A 267 5.02 7.95 -0.29
N ALA A 268 4.30 6.90 0.10
CA ALA A 268 2.85 6.95 0.16
C ALA A 268 2.35 8.00 1.18
N MET A 269 3.00 8.11 2.33
CA MET A 269 2.72 9.17 3.30
C MET A 269 3.02 10.56 2.72
N ARG A 270 4.16 10.71 2.03
CA ARG A 270 4.56 11.98 1.42
C ARG A 270 3.51 12.47 0.42
N VAL A 271 3.07 11.62 -0.50
CA VAL A 271 2.06 12.02 -1.49
C VAL A 271 0.68 12.20 -0.87
N ALA A 272 0.36 11.50 0.22
CA ALA A 272 -0.88 11.73 0.96
C ALA A 272 -0.96 13.16 1.51
N HIS A 273 0.18 13.78 1.83
CA HIS A 273 0.27 15.16 2.29
C HIS A 273 0.24 16.20 1.15
N LEU A 274 0.49 15.79 -0.09
CA LEU A 274 0.35 16.69 -1.25
C LEU A 274 -1.11 16.99 -1.58
N SER A 275 -2.03 16.14 -1.15
CA SER A 275 -3.46 16.38 -1.35
C SER A 275 -3.93 17.53 -0.45
N GLN A 276 -4.81 18.42 -0.98
CA GLN A 276 -5.38 19.54 -0.22
C GLN A 276 -6.49 19.10 0.75
N ARG A 277 -6.50 17.85 1.17
CA ARG A 277 -7.49 17.32 2.12
C ARG A 277 -7.14 17.72 3.55
N PRO A 278 -8.15 17.88 4.42
CA PRO A 278 -7.92 18.17 5.84
C PRO A 278 -7.24 17.04 6.59
N TYR A 279 -7.23 15.83 6.03
CA TYR A 279 -6.60 14.62 6.60
C TYR A 279 -5.99 13.75 5.51
N SER A 280 -4.96 12.98 5.87
CA SER A 280 -4.24 12.10 4.97
C SER A 280 -5.06 10.85 4.63
N ALA A 281 -5.02 10.42 3.37
CA ALA A 281 -5.57 9.14 2.97
C ALA A 281 -4.82 7.97 3.65
N PRO A 282 -5.52 6.93 4.12
CA PRO A 282 -4.90 5.77 4.74
C PRO A 282 -4.16 4.93 3.71
N ILE A 283 -3.11 4.23 4.19
CA ILE A 283 -2.24 3.40 3.37
C ILE A 283 -2.49 1.93 3.73
N TYR A 284 -2.77 1.10 2.74
CA TYR A 284 -2.88 -0.35 2.83
C TYR A 284 -1.80 -0.98 1.94
N LEU A 285 -0.70 -1.42 2.55
CA LEU A 285 0.44 -1.95 1.81
C LEU A 285 0.15 -3.38 1.32
N TYR A 286 0.28 -3.61 0.01
CA TYR A 286 0.21 -4.94 -0.56
C TYR A 286 1.53 -5.70 -0.34
N LEU A 287 1.40 -6.89 0.22
CA LEU A 287 2.49 -7.83 0.49
C LEU A 287 2.13 -9.20 -0.08
N GLN A 288 3.13 -9.97 -0.50
CA GLN A 288 2.95 -11.40 -0.79
C GLN A 288 3.27 -12.26 0.43
N LEU A 289 2.61 -13.41 0.53
CA LEU A 289 2.94 -14.43 1.54
C LEU A 289 4.32 -15.05 1.30
N LEU A 290 4.63 -15.29 0.02
CA LEU A 290 5.89 -15.84 -0.45
C LEU A 290 6.88 -14.72 -0.79
N LEU A 291 8.16 -15.05 -0.87
CA LEU A 291 9.16 -14.19 -1.49
C LEU A 291 8.91 -14.15 -3.01
N ARG A 292 8.98 -12.96 -3.62
CA ARG A 292 8.46 -12.67 -4.97
C ARG A 292 9.03 -13.56 -6.08
N ASP A 293 10.31 -13.89 -5.98
CA ASP A 293 11.11 -14.57 -7.01
C ASP A 293 11.42 -16.04 -6.67
N GLN A 294 10.77 -16.58 -5.62
CA GLN A 294 10.94 -17.98 -5.26
C GLN A 294 9.62 -18.60 -4.76
N ASN A 295 9.02 -19.42 -5.60
CA ASN A 295 7.81 -20.15 -5.24
C ASN A 295 8.06 -21.12 -4.07
N GLY A 296 7.10 -21.20 -3.15
CA GLY A 296 7.15 -22.09 -1.99
C GLY A 296 7.99 -21.57 -0.82
N LEU A 297 8.73 -20.47 -0.96
CA LEU A 297 9.49 -19.88 0.12
C LEU A 297 8.70 -18.78 0.82
N TYR A 298 8.23 -19.07 2.03
CA TYR A 298 7.52 -18.12 2.88
C TYR A 298 8.47 -17.16 3.58
N LYS A 299 7.95 -15.99 3.92
CA LYS A 299 8.62 -15.03 4.81
C LYS A 299 8.75 -15.62 6.22
N ASP A 300 9.93 -15.58 6.80
CA ASP A 300 10.11 -15.91 8.22
C ASP A 300 9.73 -14.74 9.14
N GLU A 301 9.87 -14.91 10.44
CA GLU A 301 9.51 -13.88 11.42
C GLU A 301 10.29 -12.58 11.22
N VAL A 302 11.57 -12.66 10.82
CA VAL A 302 12.40 -11.47 10.55
C VAL A 302 11.85 -10.67 9.36
N ASP A 303 11.44 -11.37 8.29
CA ASP A 303 10.85 -10.73 7.12
C ASP A 303 9.44 -10.18 7.41
N LEU A 304 8.67 -10.84 8.31
CA LEU A 304 7.38 -10.32 8.77
C LEU A 304 7.56 -9.03 9.60
N ILE A 305 8.55 -8.97 10.49
CA ILE A 305 8.91 -7.76 11.23
C ILE A 305 9.26 -6.64 10.26
N ARG A 306 10.11 -6.93 9.27
CA ARG A 306 10.60 -5.96 8.27
C ARG A 306 9.60 -5.62 7.18
N SER A 307 8.41 -6.20 7.21
CA SER A 307 7.33 -5.88 6.27
C SER A 307 6.06 -5.43 7.00
N ILE A 308 5.32 -6.33 7.64
CA ILE A 308 4.09 -6.00 8.37
C ILE A 308 4.41 -5.08 9.55
N GLY A 309 5.44 -5.42 10.35
CA GLY A 309 5.86 -4.63 11.52
C GLY A 309 6.34 -3.23 11.13
N GLU A 310 7.14 -3.11 10.06
CA GLU A 310 7.60 -1.82 9.53
C GLU A 310 6.41 -0.95 9.11
N SER A 311 5.43 -1.54 8.41
CA SER A 311 4.22 -0.83 7.98
C SER A 311 3.39 -0.31 9.15
N ALA A 312 3.18 -1.15 10.18
CA ALA A 312 2.43 -0.78 11.38
C ALA A 312 3.12 0.34 12.16
N ALA A 313 4.45 0.23 12.35
CA ALA A 313 5.24 1.21 13.09
C ALA A 313 5.28 2.59 12.40
N LEU A 314 5.23 2.63 11.07
CA LEU A 314 5.18 3.88 10.29
C LEU A 314 3.80 4.52 10.22
N GLY A 315 2.75 3.84 10.66
CA GLY A 315 1.39 4.39 10.67
C GLY A 315 0.57 4.06 9.42
N ALA A 316 0.90 3.00 8.68
CA ALA A 316 -0.03 2.45 7.70
C ALA A 316 -1.34 2.02 8.39
N ALA A 317 -2.45 2.07 7.68
CA ALA A 317 -3.75 1.60 8.17
C ALA A 317 -3.87 0.06 8.13
N GLY A 318 -3.06 -0.59 7.33
CA GLY A 318 -3.02 -2.03 7.25
C GLY A 318 -2.12 -2.59 6.17
N CYS A 319 -2.10 -3.92 6.11
CA CYS A 319 -1.48 -4.69 5.04
C CYS A 319 -2.50 -5.60 4.38
N VAL A 320 -2.36 -5.80 3.07
CA VAL A 320 -3.12 -6.77 2.27
C VAL A 320 -2.18 -7.90 1.87
N LEU A 321 -2.44 -9.10 2.34
CA LEU A 321 -1.65 -10.28 2.01
C LEU A 321 -2.20 -10.93 0.75
N TRP A 322 -1.63 -10.59 -0.38
CA TRP A 322 -2.02 -11.10 -1.67
C TRP A 322 -1.33 -12.44 -1.99
N GLY A 323 -2.07 -13.33 -2.66
CA GLY A 323 -1.55 -14.57 -3.19
C GLY A 323 -2.26 -15.01 -4.46
N SER A 324 -1.53 -15.66 -5.36
CA SER A 324 -2.06 -16.27 -6.58
C SER A 324 -2.59 -17.68 -6.33
N SER A 325 -3.62 -18.10 -7.08
CA SER A 325 -4.07 -19.50 -7.11
C SER A 325 -2.98 -20.48 -7.55
N TYR A 326 -1.99 -20.00 -8.29
CA TYR A 326 -0.84 -20.80 -8.70
C TYR A 326 0.01 -21.30 -7.52
N TYR A 327 0.04 -20.56 -6.40
CA TYR A 327 0.85 -20.90 -5.22
C TYR A 327 0.25 -22.04 -4.38
N PHE A 328 -1.08 -22.27 -4.48
CA PHE A 328 -1.82 -23.18 -3.60
C PHE A 328 -2.74 -24.10 -4.45
N ASN A 329 -2.14 -24.85 -5.38
CA ASN A 329 -2.86 -25.63 -6.39
C ASN A 329 -2.88 -27.15 -6.12
N ASP A 330 -2.09 -27.64 -5.16
CA ASP A 330 -2.02 -29.03 -4.78
C ASP A 330 -2.05 -29.23 -3.24
N LYS A 331 -2.11 -30.49 -2.80
CA LYS A 331 -2.27 -30.83 -1.38
C LYS A 331 -1.04 -30.45 -0.56
N GLU A 332 0.15 -30.56 -1.12
CA GLU A 332 1.40 -30.27 -0.40
C GLU A 332 1.60 -28.77 -0.21
N SER A 333 1.34 -27.95 -1.22
CA SER A 333 1.37 -26.50 -1.10
C SER A 333 0.32 -25.98 -0.10
N CYS A 334 -0.89 -26.59 -0.08
CA CYS A 334 -1.91 -26.25 0.92
C CYS A 334 -1.49 -26.65 2.35
N LYS A 335 -0.88 -27.81 2.55
CA LYS A 335 -0.35 -28.22 3.86
C LYS A 335 0.79 -27.31 4.32
N SER A 336 1.69 -26.95 3.40
CA SER A 336 2.78 -26.01 3.68
C SER A 336 2.22 -24.65 4.12
N LEU A 337 1.19 -24.14 3.43
CA LEU A 337 0.49 -22.93 3.82
C LEU A 337 -0.14 -23.06 5.22
N SER A 338 -0.87 -24.16 5.48
CA SER A 338 -1.51 -24.40 6.78
C SER A 338 -0.49 -24.42 7.92
N ALA A 339 0.67 -25.07 7.71
CA ALA A 339 1.76 -25.11 8.67
C ALA A 339 2.38 -23.71 8.89
N TYR A 340 2.59 -22.93 7.82
CA TYR A 340 3.10 -21.57 7.90
C TYR A 340 2.16 -20.64 8.66
N LEU A 341 0.86 -20.71 8.38
CA LEU A 341 -0.16 -19.96 9.13
C LEU A 341 -0.08 -20.28 10.62
N SER A 342 -0.13 -21.55 10.98
CA SER A 342 -0.21 -21.98 12.37
C SER A 342 1.07 -21.71 13.18
N ASN A 343 2.24 -21.88 12.56
CA ASN A 343 3.52 -21.82 13.27
C ASN A 343 4.18 -20.44 13.26
N THR A 344 3.89 -19.61 12.26
CA THR A 344 4.63 -18.35 12.03
C THR A 344 3.71 -17.14 11.87
N LEU A 345 2.93 -17.11 10.78
CA LEU A 345 2.23 -15.90 10.35
C LEU A 345 1.16 -15.46 11.36
N ASN A 346 0.29 -16.38 11.79
CA ASN A 346 -0.84 -16.02 12.66
C ASN A 346 -0.38 -15.45 14.01
N LYS A 347 0.63 -16.07 14.61
CA LYS A 347 1.22 -15.59 15.85
C LYS A 347 1.77 -14.17 15.72
N TYR A 348 2.44 -13.90 14.60
CA TYR A 348 2.99 -12.59 14.32
C TYR A 348 1.90 -11.53 14.06
N VAL A 349 0.87 -11.87 13.27
CA VAL A 349 -0.27 -11.00 13.01
C VAL A 349 -0.96 -10.60 14.33
N VAL A 350 -1.23 -11.58 15.20
CA VAL A 350 -1.83 -11.31 16.53
C VAL A 350 -0.95 -10.39 17.36
N ASN A 351 0.36 -10.63 17.37
CA ASN A 351 1.30 -9.77 18.10
C ASN A 351 1.20 -8.30 17.65
N VAL A 352 1.41 -8.03 16.36
CA VAL A 352 1.49 -6.66 15.84
C VAL A 352 0.14 -5.93 15.89
N THR A 353 -0.97 -6.60 15.59
CA THR A 353 -2.31 -5.97 15.63
C THR A 353 -2.75 -5.65 17.05
N THR A 354 -2.52 -6.58 18.00
CA THR A 354 -2.83 -6.31 19.41
C THR A 354 -1.94 -5.20 20.00
N ALA A 355 -0.65 -5.18 19.66
CA ALA A 355 0.25 -4.11 20.10
C ALA A 355 -0.19 -2.74 19.54
N ALA A 356 -0.61 -2.69 18.27
CA ALA A 356 -1.13 -1.47 17.67
C ALA A 356 -2.41 -0.99 18.35
N GLU A 357 -3.34 -1.90 18.67
CA GLU A 357 -4.58 -1.58 19.42
C GLU A 357 -4.27 -1.04 20.81
N LEU A 358 -3.47 -1.77 21.59
CA LEU A 358 -3.11 -1.33 22.94
C LEU A 358 -2.37 0.01 22.95
N CYS A 359 -1.47 0.23 21.98
CA CYS A 359 -0.81 1.51 21.86
C CYS A 359 -1.79 2.64 21.49
N SER A 360 -2.70 2.40 20.54
CA SER A 360 -3.76 3.35 20.20
C SER A 360 -4.62 3.71 21.43
N ASP A 361 -5.09 2.71 22.14
CA ASP A 361 -6.01 2.91 23.28
C ASP A 361 -5.32 3.61 24.44
N LEU A 362 -4.12 3.18 24.82
CA LEU A 362 -3.45 3.62 26.04
C LEU A 362 -2.59 4.88 25.82
N LEU A 363 -1.89 4.98 24.69
CA LEU A 363 -1.06 6.15 24.37
C LEU A 363 -1.85 7.26 23.69
N CYS A 364 -2.75 6.90 22.76
CA CYS A 364 -3.49 7.83 21.90
C CYS A 364 -5.00 7.94 22.27
N GLN A 365 -5.44 7.31 23.37
CA GLN A 365 -6.83 7.36 23.90
C GLN A 365 -7.87 6.84 22.90
N GLY A 366 -7.51 5.90 22.02
CA GLY A 366 -8.36 5.40 20.94
C GLY A 366 -8.67 6.43 19.85
N LYS A 367 -8.08 7.64 19.91
CA LYS A 367 -8.35 8.77 19.01
C LYS A 367 -7.31 8.94 17.91
N GLY A 368 -6.40 8.00 17.78
CA GLY A 368 -5.32 8.02 16.81
C GLY A 368 -4.57 6.71 16.80
N ARG A 369 -3.67 6.54 15.86
CA ARG A 369 -2.74 5.40 15.81
C ARG A 369 -1.36 5.80 16.30
N CYS A 370 -0.62 4.84 16.83
CA CYS A 370 0.79 5.03 17.16
C CYS A 370 1.62 5.07 15.89
N VAL A 371 2.52 6.05 15.81
CA VAL A 371 3.44 6.24 14.68
C VAL A 371 4.84 6.47 15.25
N ARG A 372 5.84 5.80 14.69
CA ARG A 372 7.24 5.90 15.08
C ARG A 372 7.76 7.34 14.94
N LYS A 373 8.34 7.89 16.01
CA LYS A 373 8.87 9.27 16.03
C LYS A 373 10.07 9.44 15.11
N ASN A 374 11.00 8.48 15.18
CA ASN A 374 12.15 8.43 14.29
C ASN A 374 11.90 7.41 13.19
N TYR A 375 11.53 7.85 12.00
CA TYR A 375 11.22 6.96 10.88
C TYR A 375 12.40 6.07 10.46
N ASP A 376 13.62 6.46 10.77
CA ASP A 376 14.83 5.69 10.42
C ASP A 376 15.23 4.65 11.49
N SER A 377 14.55 4.63 12.65
CA SER A 377 14.81 3.62 13.69
C SER A 377 14.16 2.27 13.35
N ASP A 378 14.58 1.24 14.07
CA ASP A 378 14.03 -0.12 14.00
C ASP A 378 13.13 -0.43 15.21
N ASP A 379 12.38 0.58 15.66
CA ASP A 379 11.38 0.41 16.72
C ASP A 379 10.07 -0.12 16.14
N TYR A 380 9.55 -1.20 16.69
CA TYR A 380 8.34 -1.86 16.20
C TYR A 380 7.24 -1.91 17.26
N LEU A 381 5.98 -1.94 16.81
CA LEU A 381 4.82 -2.16 17.68
C LEU A 381 4.68 -3.65 17.95
N HIS A 382 5.32 -4.12 19.02
CA HIS A 382 5.26 -5.51 19.46
C HIS A 382 4.84 -5.59 20.94
N LEU A 383 4.21 -6.71 21.29
CA LEU A 383 3.93 -7.08 22.66
C LEU A 383 5.22 -7.53 23.36
N ASN A 384 5.50 -7.00 24.54
CA ASN A 384 6.64 -7.42 25.34
C ASN A 384 6.45 -8.86 25.85
N ILE A 385 7.32 -9.77 25.43
CA ILE A 385 7.26 -11.20 25.77
C ILE A 385 7.34 -11.50 27.27
N THR A 386 7.84 -10.55 28.06
CA THR A 386 7.88 -10.68 29.53
C THR A 386 6.49 -10.49 30.15
N ASN A 387 5.68 -9.61 29.54
CA ASN A 387 4.37 -9.22 30.08
C ASN A 387 3.19 -9.85 29.34
N PHE A 388 3.43 -10.40 28.13
CA PHE A 388 2.39 -10.97 27.29
C PHE A 388 2.75 -12.39 26.82
N LYS A 389 1.71 -13.20 26.70
CA LYS A 389 1.80 -14.57 26.17
C LYS A 389 0.73 -14.76 25.09
N ILE A 390 1.15 -15.16 23.90
CA ILE A 390 0.25 -15.53 22.81
C ILE A 390 0.15 -17.05 22.77
N GLN A 391 -1.06 -17.57 22.94
CA GLN A 391 -1.33 -19.02 22.98
C GLN A 391 -2.50 -19.38 22.08
N LYS A 392 -2.46 -20.58 21.48
CA LYS A 392 -3.59 -21.15 20.77
C LYS A 392 -4.43 -21.99 21.74
N ILE A 393 -5.68 -21.60 21.98
CA ILE A 393 -6.64 -22.27 22.87
C ILE A 393 -7.92 -22.48 22.07
N ASP A 394 -8.40 -23.71 22.04
CA ASP A 394 -9.60 -24.13 21.29
C ASP A 394 -9.54 -23.70 19.81
N GLY A 395 -8.36 -23.83 19.19
CA GLY A 395 -8.13 -23.46 17.79
C GLY A 395 -7.85 -21.97 17.53
N MET A 396 -8.11 -21.07 18.48
CA MET A 396 -7.96 -19.62 18.33
C MET A 396 -6.72 -19.08 19.05
N PHE A 397 -6.04 -18.11 18.46
CA PHE A 397 -4.96 -17.38 19.13
C PHE A 397 -5.54 -16.39 20.14
N LYS A 398 -5.10 -16.49 21.40
CA LYS A 398 -5.47 -15.60 22.50
C LYS A 398 -4.22 -14.94 23.09
N VAL A 399 -4.36 -13.65 23.44
CA VAL A 399 -3.31 -12.88 24.11
C VAL A 399 -3.64 -12.79 25.60
N PHE A 400 -2.69 -13.15 26.43
CA PHE A 400 -2.77 -13.05 27.91
C PHE A 400 -1.71 -12.08 28.39
N GLY A 401 -2.06 -11.29 29.39
CA GLY A 401 -1.18 -10.30 29.99
C GLY A 401 -1.72 -8.88 29.86
N LYS A 402 -0.96 -7.95 30.36
CA LYS A 402 -1.24 -6.51 30.27
C LYS A 402 0.07 -5.72 30.21
N PRO A 403 0.09 -4.53 29.59
CA PRO A 403 1.30 -3.74 29.56
C PRO A 403 1.67 -3.24 30.94
N SER A 404 2.97 -3.28 31.24
CA SER A 404 3.52 -2.63 32.44
C SER A 404 3.71 -1.13 32.21
N ILE A 405 3.93 -0.38 33.29
CA ILE A 405 4.27 1.05 33.18
C ILE A 405 5.57 1.26 32.36
N THR A 406 6.49 0.29 32.40
CA THR A 406 7.73 0.31 31.59
C THR A 406 7.42 0.16 30.11
N ASP A 407 6.47 -0.71 29.74
CA ASP A 407 6.04 -0.85 28.34
C ASP A 407 5.40 0.45 27.82
N LEU A 408 4.55 1.07 28.62
CA LEU A 408 3.88 2.33 28.26
C LEU A 408 4.89 3.47 28.09
N ARG A 409 5.90 3.55 28.96
CA ARG A 409 7.00 4.51 28.83
C ARG A 409 7.85 4.25 27.59
N ALA A 410 8.14 2.99 27.29
CA ALA A 410 8.87 2.61 26.08
C ALA A 410 8.11 3.03 24.82
N TRP A 411 6.80 2.75 24.76
CA TRP A 411 5.96 3.21 23.65
C TRP A 411 5.91 4.75 23.58
N ALA A 412 5.73 5.45 24.69
CA ALA A 412 5.71 6.91 24.71
C ALA A 412 7.06 7.54 24.30
N TYR A 413 8.18 6.85 24.54
CA TYR A 413 9.51 7.28 24.09
C TYR A 413 9.69 7.14 22.59
N THR A 414 9.26 6.02 22.00
CA THR A 414 9.51 5.66 20.60
C THR A 414 8.41 6.08 19.64
N PHE A 415 7.14 6.18 20.10
CA PHE A 415 5.97 6.47 19.28
C PHE A 415 5.30 7.78 19.68
N THR A 416 4.63 8.37 18.71
CA THR A 416 3.70 9.50 18.88
C THR A 416 2.34 9.13 18.31
N CYS A 417 1.34 10.00 18.47
CA CYS A 417 0.01 9.76 17.95
C CYS A 417 -0.22 10.50 16.62
N GLN A 418 -0.67 9.77 15.61
CA GLN A 418 -1.33 10.33 14.45
C GLN A 418 -2.84 10.30 14.72
N CYS A 419 -3.43 11.48 14.90
CA CYS A 419 -4.85 11.58 15.23
C CYS A 419 -5.74 11.19 14.05
N TYR A 420 -6.91 10.65 14.36
CA TYR A 420 -7.96 10.48 13.37
C TYR A 420 -8.66 11.81 13.11
N GLU A 421 -9.29 11.91 11.95
CA GLU A 421 -10.17 13.01 11.54
C GLU A 421 -11.11 13.41 12.69
N ASP A 422 -11.30 14.72 12.86
CA ASP A 422 -12.14 15.33 13.90
C ASP A 422 -11.75 15.01 15.35
N SER A 423 -10.62 14.32 15.56
CA SER A 423 -10.15 13.95 16.87
C SER A 423 -8.96 14.80 17.30
N LYS A 424 -8.94 15.25 18.55
CA LYS A 424 -7.73 15.77 19.20
C LYS A 424 -7.13 14.64 20.04
N CYS A 425 -5.95 14.20 19.71
CA CYS A 425 -5.20 13.22 20.47
C CYS A 425 -3.83 13.78 20.88
N ARG A 426 -3.33 13.34 22.03
CA ARG A 426 -1.95 13.61 22.48
C ARG A 426 -1.39 12.31 23.06
N ALA A 427 -0.12 12.06 22.80
CA ALA A 427 0.56 10.93 23.40
C ALA A 427 0.58 11.11 24.94
N GLN A 428 -0.01 10.14 25.65
CA GLN A 428 0.07 10.06 27.11
C GLN A 428 1.44 9.51 27.52
N PHE A 429 1.82 9.69 28.78
CA PHE A 429 3.09 9.20 29.35
C PHE A 429 4.38 9.84 28.78
N GLY A 430 4.29 10.83 27.91
CA GLY A 430 5.46 11.51 27.36
C GLY A 430 6.16 12.51 28.30
N ASN A 431 5.56 12.84 29.43
CA ASN A 431 6.05 13.84 30.40
C ASN A 431 6.27 13.25 31.81
N ILE A 432 6.48 11.93 31.94
CA ILE A 432 6.73 11.28 33.22
C ILE A 432 8.17 10.80 33.31
#